data_8a95ad4ff464bc1ab69aaa0c06c30f90
#
_entry.id   8a95ad4ff464bc1ab69aaa0c06c30f90
#
_cell.length_a   1.000
_cell.length_b   1.000
_cell.length_c   1.000
_cell.angle_alpha   90.00
_cell.angle_beta   90.00
_cell.angle_gamma   90.00
#
_symmetry.space_group_name_H-M   'P 1'
#
loop_
_entity.id
_entity.type
_entity.pdbx_description
1 polymer ?
#
loop_
_entity_poly.entity_id
_entity_poly.type
_entity_poly.pdbx_seq_one_letter_code
_entity_poly.pdbx_strand_id
1 'polypeptide(L)'
;TNRISELDELILLDDNHEVIVDVGGNKTSSLVLDEIKKVGSFGNIKWIIPLGDGELDGKNAIATMKKIRKIEKNPEDNIIFALNRAISMDEDYYNEQFINFFGHKYLDSNSVICDFVKDPKYFPVKNDKVITMSRYLGSTVWEMAYNNTDFAAKAIQAKEVGDIESARKYLFFRRIQTEAKDYVLNTLNK
;
A
#
# COMPACT_ATOMS: atom_id res chain seq x y z
N THR A 1 17.34 7.64 -16.73
CA THR A 1 17.07 7.18 -18.10
C THR A 1 16.98 5.65 -18.20
N ASN A 2 17.63 4.87 -17.34
CA ASN A 2 17.63 3.39 -17.44
C ASN A 2 16.35 2.71 -16.92
N ARG A 3 15.51 3.38 -16.11
CA ARG A 3 14.33 2.75 -15.50
C ARG A 3 13.11 2.62 -16.43
N ILE A 4 13.09 3.32 -17.53
CA ILE A 4 12.00 3.23 -18.51
C ILE A 4 12.22 2.02 -19.44
N SER A 5 13.48 1.69 -19.76
CA SER A 5 13.79 0.45 -20.49
C SER A 5 13.52 -0.84 -19.71
N GLU A 6 13.54 -0.78 -18.37
CA GLU A 6 13.14 -1.89 -17.50
C GLU A 6 11.63 -2.18 -17.56
N LEU A 7 10.81 -1.16 -17.87
CA LEU A 7 9.37 -1.35 -18.03
C LEU A 7 9.06 -2.21 -19.26
N ASP A 8 9.78 -2.00 -20.37
CA ASP A 8 9.62 -2.78 -21.59
C ASP A 8 9.96 -4.26 -21.36
N GLU A 9 10.97 -4.55 -20.54
CA GLU A 9 11.34 -5.91 -20.15
C GLU A 9 10.28 -6.56 -19.26
N LEU A 10 9.72 -5.82 -18.29
CA LEU A 10 8.64 -6.31 -17.43
C LEU A 10 7.37 -6.64 -18.21
N ILE A 11 7.10 -5.90 -19.27
CA ILE A 11 5.96 -6.08 -20.16
C ILE A 11 6.08 -7.35 -21.01
N LEU A 12 7.31 -7.75 -21.30
CA LEU A 12 7.62 -8.96 -22.09
C LEU A 12 7.68 -10.22 -21.25
N LEU A 13 7.51 -10.12 -19.90
CA LEU A 13 7.35 -11.30 -19.06
C LEU A 13 6.07 -12.04 -19.46
N ASP A 14 6.17 -13.36 -19.51
CA ASP A 14 5.05 -14.19 -19.94
C ASP A 14 3.87 -14.15 -18.93
N ASP A 15 2.70 -14.63 -19.35
CA ASP A 15 1.46 -14.63 -18.57
C ASP A 15 1.54 -15.41 -17.24
N ASN A 16 2.65 -16.09 -16.96
CA ASN A 16 2.88 -16.85 -15.72
C ASN A 16 3.52 -16.01 -14.60
N HIS A 17 3.87 -14.74 -14.88
CA HIS A 17 4.49 -13.86 -13.90
C HIS A 17 3.53 -12.78 -13.44
N GLU A 18 3.34 -12.68 -12.11
CA GLU A 18 2.69 -11.51 -11.50
C GLU A 18 3.76 -10.46 -11.19
N VAL A 19 3.61 -9.26 -11.76
CA VAL A 19 4.54 -8.16 -11.57
C VAL A 19 3.85 -7.02 -10.81
N ILE A 20 4.47 -6.55 -9.75
CA ILE A 20 4.04 -5.37 -8.99
C ILE A 20 4.97 -4.21 -9.35
N VAL A 21 4.41 -3.15 -9.95
CA VAL A 21 5.15 -1.93 -10.26
C VAL A 21 4.75 -0.84 -9.26
N ASP A 22 5.67 -0.49 -8.36
CA ASP A 22 5.51 0.68 -7.48
C ASP A 22 5.88 1.95 -8.23
N VAL A 23 4.87 2.78 -8.47
CA VAL A 23 5.00 4.01 -9.23
C VAL A 23 5.07 5.19 -8.27
N GLY A 24 6.24 5.78 -8.12
CA GLY A 24 6.44 6.99 -7.33
C GLY A 24 5.52 8.14 -7.74
N GLY A 25 5.18 9.02 -6.78
CA GLY A 25 4.28 10.14 -7.01
C GLY A 25 4.78 11.19 -8.02
N ASN A 26 3.92 12.15 -8.37
CA ASN A 26 4.19 13.34 -9.21
C ASN A 26 4.56 13.03 -10.67
N LYS A 27 5.73 13.55 -11.13
CA LYS A 27 6.16 13.44 -12.51
C LYS A 27 6.44 12.00 -12.95
N THR A 28 6.92 11.15 -12.05
CA THR A 28 7.24 9.75 -12.34
C THR A 28 6.00 8.95 -12.73
N SER A 29 4.89 9.13 -12.01
CA SER A 29 3.64 8.45 -12.36
C SER A 29 3.13 8.80 -13.75
N SER A 30 3.27 10.08 -14.15
CA SER A 30 2.87 10.51 -15.49
C SER A 30 3.71 9.86 -16.59
N LEU A 31 5.03 9.78 -16.38
CA LEU A 31 5.94 9.15 -17.35
C LEU A 31 5.66 7.66 -17.51
N VAL A 32 5.45 6.94 -16.39
CA VAL A 32 5.11 5.51 -16.43
C VAL A 32 3.78 5.27 -17.14
N LEU A 33 2.75 6.06 -16.84
CA LEU A 33 1.45 5.95 -17.50
C LEU A 33 1.54 6.28 -19.01
N ASP A 34 2.36 7.25 -19.39
CA ASP A 34 2.59 7.59 -20.80
C ASP A 34 3.33 6.48 -21.55
N GLU A 35 4.28 5.78 -20.90
CA GLU A 35 4.95 4.59 -21.49
C GLU A 35 3.97 3.41 -21.61
N ILE A 36 3.23 3.09 -20.58
CA ILE A 36 2.17 2.06 -20.65
C ILE A 36 1.23 2.33 -21.83
N LYS A 37 0.82 3.58 -22.04
CA LYS A 37 -0.02 3.97 -23.16
C LYS A 37 0.63 3.72 -24.52
N LYS A 38 1.96 3.93 -24.66
CA LYS A 38 2.67 3.71 -25.93
C LYS A 38 2.80 2.25 -26.31
N VAL A 39 3.01 1.40 -25.32
CA VAL A 39 3.19 -0.04 -25.55
C VAL A 39 1.85 -0.72 -25.90
N GLY A 40 0.73 -0.12 -25.54
CA GLY A 40 -0.60 -0.63 -25.84
C GLY A 40 -1.21 -1.50 -24.73
N SER A 41 -2.30 -2.19 -25.03
CA SER A 41 -3.13 -2.88 -24.05
C SER A 41 -2.39 -4.02 -23.37
N PHE A 42 -2.15 -3.86 -22.08
CA PHE A 42 -1.77 -4.95 -21.18
C PHE A 42 -3.06 -5.59 -20.69
N GLY A 43 -3.25 -6.86 -21.00
CA GLY A 43 -4.53 -7.55 -20.84
C GLY A 43 -5.16 -7.53 -19.45
N ASN A 44 -4.41 -7.41 -18.35
CA ASN A 44 -4.93 -7.53 -16.99
C ASN A 44 -4.20 -6.65 -15.98
N ILE A 45 -4.13 -5.33 -16.22
CA ILE A 45 -3.56 -4.43 -15.22
C ILE A 45 -4.57 -4.21 -14.10
N LYS A 46 -4.16 -4.46 -12.85
CA LYS A 46 -4.87 -3.99 -11.66
C LYS A 46 -4.22 -2.70 -11.15
N TRP A 47 -5.01 -1.68 -10.97
CA TRP A 47 -4.56 -0.37 -10.53
C TRP A 47 -4.86 -0.21 -9.05
N ILE A 48 -3.84 -0.10 -8.21
CA ILE A 48 -4.02 0.24 -6.80
C ILE A 48 -3.69 1.72 -6.63
N ILE A 49 -4.69 2.52 -6.26
CA ILE A 49 -4.55 3.96 -6.02
C ILE A 49 -4.54 4.21 -4.53
N PRO A 50 -3.38 4.56 -3.92
CA PRO A 50 -3.35 4.93 -2.52
C PRO A 50 -4.06 6.28 -2.32
N LEU A 51 -4.93 6.34 -1.32
CA LEU A 51 -5.70 7.51 -0.96
C LEU A 51 -5.53 7.82 0.53
N GLY A 52 -5.02 8.99 0.85
CA GLY A 52 -5.04 9.53 2.21
C GLY A 52 -6.36 10.23 2.53
N ASP A 53 -6.46 10.78 3.73
CA ASP A 53 -7.64 11.50 4.21
C ASP A 53 -7.64 13.00 3.87
N GLY A 54 -6.58 13.50 3.22
CA GLY A 54 -6.47 14.90 2.82
C GLY A 54 -7.29 15.25 1.58
N GLU A 55 -7.81 16.49 1.53
CA GLU A 55 -8.57 16.99 0.38
C GLU A 55 -7.80 16.90 -0.96
N LEU A 56 -6.50 17.14 -0.94
CA LEU A 56 -5.65 17.04 -2.14
C LEU A 56 -5.51 15.60 -2.63
N ASP A 57 -5.63 14.61 -1.73
CA ASP A 57 -5.51 13.20 -2.09
C ASP A 57 -6.66 12.75 -3.00
N GLY A 58 -7.88 13.18 -2.70
CA GLY A 58 -9.05 12.95 -3.58
C GLY A 58 -8.86 13.57 -4.96
N LYS A 59 -8.41 14.83 -5.03
CA LYS A 59 -8.13 15.52 -6.30
C LYS A 59 -7.05 14.79 -7.13
N ASN A 60 -5.98 14.34 -6.46
CA ASN A 60 -4.89 13.60 -7.10
C ASN A 60 -5.34 12.22 -7.59
N ALA A 61 -6.15 11.53 -6.81
CA ALA A 61 -6.72 10.24 -7.20
C ALA A 61 -7.60 10.37 -8.44
N ILE A 62 -8.50 11.35 -8.50
CA ILE A 62 -9.34 11.65 -9.67
C ILE A 62 -8.46 12.00 -10.89
N ALA A 63 -7.41 12.80 -10.70
CA ALA A 63 -6.48 13.13 -11.78
C ALA A 63 -5.76 11.88 -12.31
N THR A 64 -5.37 10.96 -11.43
CA THR A 64 -4.75 9.67 -11.79
C THR A 64 -5.73 8.81 -12.56
N MET A 65 -6.96 8.66 -12.10
CA MET A 65 -8.01 7.92 -12.81
C MET A 65 -8.28 8.48 -14.20
N LYS A 66 -8.34 9.80 -14.36
CA LYS A 66 -8.50 10.44 -15.68
C LYS A 66 -7.36 10.09 -16.63
N LYS A 67 -6.14 9.86 -16.13
CA LYS A 67 -5.02 9.39 -16.95
C LYS A 67 -5.18 7.91 -17.31
N ILE A 68 -5.54 7.06 -16.34
CA ILE A 68 -5.78 5.63 -16.56
C ILE A 68 -6.89 5.43 -17.62
N ARG A 69 -7.98 6.20 -17.58
CA ARG A 69 -9.05 6.17 -18.59
C ARG A 69 -8.60 6.52 -20.01
N LYS A 70 -7.44 7.17 -20.17
CA LYS A 70 -6.85 7.42 -21.52
C LYS A 70 -6.03 6.24 -22.04
N ILE A 71 -5.71 5.29 -21.17
CA ILE A 71 -4.90 4.11 -21.49
C ILE A 71 -5.83 2.91 -21.66
N GLU A 72 -6.75 2.71 -20.73
CA GLU A 72 -7.64 1.58 -20.65
C GLU A 72 -9.10 2.02 -20.80
N LYS A 73 -9.86 1.30 -21.59
CA LYS A 73 -11.29 1.54 -21.76
C LYS A 73 -12.05 0.85 -20.62
N ASN A 74 -12.80 1.62 -19.84
CA ASN A 74 -13.54 1.16 -18.66
C ASN A 74 -12.64 0.53 -17.56
N PRO A 75 -11.64 1.27 -17.05
CA PRO A 75 -10.68 0.73 -16.07
C PRO A 75 -11.28 0.56 -14.66
N GLU A 76 -12.51 1.00 -14.43
CA GLU A 76 -13.14 1.04 -13.10
C GLU A 76 -13.19 -0.34 -12.43
N ASP A 77 -13.38 -1.39 -13.20
CA ASP A 77 -13.41 -2.77 -12.68
C ASP A 77 -12.03 -3.23 -12.17
N ASN A 78 -10.97 -2.61 -12.65
CA ASN A 78 -9.58 -2.93 -12.34
C ASN A 78 -8.95 -1.94 -11.36
N ILE A 79 -9.67 -0.86 -10.96
CA ILE A 79 -9.19 0.12 -10.00
C ILE A 79 -9.65 -0.28 -8.60
N ILE A 80 -8.70 -0.29 -7.67
CA ILE A 80 -8.92 -0.51 -6.24
C ILE A 80 -8.26 0.64 -5.48
N PHE A 81 -8.99 1.26 -4.56
CA PHE A 81 -8.45 2.31 -3.71
C PHE A 81 -7.91 1.70 -2.41
N ALA A 82 -6.67 2.01 -2.06
CA ALA A 82 -6.12 1.70 -0.75
C ALA A 82 -6.30 2.93 0.16
N LEU A 83 -7.27 2.88 1.08
CA LEU A 83 -7.53 3.95 2.05
C LEU A 83 -6.43 3.93 3.11
N ASN A 84 -5.39 4.70 2.85
CA ASN A 84 -4.12 4.62 3.58
C ASN A 84 -4.18 5.39 4.90
N ARG A 85 -3.60 4.82 5.95
CA ARG A 85 -3.57 5.36 7.31
C ARG A 85 -4.92 5.40 8.01
N ALA A 86 -5.79 4.43 7.75
CA ALA A 86 -7.04 4.30 8.49
C ALA A 86 -6.77 4.18 10.00
N ILE A 87 -7.40 5.03 10.78
CA ILE A 87 -7.28 5.06 12.25
C ILE A 87 -7.98 3.84 12.86
N SER A 88 -9.11 3.46 12.28
CA SER A 88 -9.89 2.30 12.68
C SER A 88 -10.16 1.42 11.46
N MET A 89 -10.43 0.12 11.71
CA MET A 89 -10.95 -0.81 10.71
C MET A 89 -12.48 -0.92 10.78
N ASP A 90 -13.11 -0.17 11.66
CA ASP A 90 -14.54 -0.04 11.76
C ASP A 90 -15.07 0.88 10.66
N GLU A 91 -16.10 0.44 9.94
CA GLU A 91 -16.62 1.11 8.76
C GLU A 91 -17.15 2.52 9.06
N ASP A 92 -17.83 2.68 10.18
CA ASP A 92 -18.37 3.99 10.57
C ASP A 92 -17.25 5.02 10.78
N TYR A 93 -16.11 4.59 11.36
CA TYR A 93 -14.98 5.48 11.61
C TYR A 93 -14.21 5.84 10.33
N TYR A 94 -13.91 4.90 9.45
CA TYR A 94 -13.16 5.26 8.26
C TYR A 94 -14.02 5.98 7.21
N ASN A 95 -15.33 5.82 7.21
CA ASN A 95 -16.23 6.64 6.41
C ASN A 95 -16.15 8.12 6.81
N GLU A 96 -16.08 8.40 8.10
CA GLU A 96 -15.89 9.77 8.59
C GLU A 96 -14.47 10.30 8.32
N GLN A 97 -13.45 9.43 8.37
CA GLN A 97 -12.07 9.82 8.10
C GLN A 97 -11.85 10.12 6.61
N PHE A 98 -12.34 9.28 5.70
CA PHE A 98 -12.09 9.41 4.26
C PHE A 98 -13.23 10.14 3.53
N ILE A 99 -13.55 11.37 3.97
CA ILE A 99 -14.58 12.21 3.35
C ILE A 99 -14.34 12.44 1.85
N ASN A 100 -13.08 12.51 1.42
CA ASN A 100 -12.69 12.62 0.02
C ASN A 100 -13.01 11.38 -0.81
N PHE A 101 -13.29 10.24 -0.17
CA PHE A 101 -13.73 9.01 -0.83
C PHE A 101 -15.25 8.85 -0.77
N PHE A 102 -15.82 8.86 0.43
CA PHE A 102 -17.25 8.57 0.68
C PHE A 102 -18.16 9.78 0.54
N GLY A 103 -17.62 10.99 0.67
CA GLY A 103 -18.39 12.21 0.84
C GLY A 103 -18.88 12.38 2.28
N HIS A 104 -19.54 13.49 2.52
CA HIS A 104 -20.19 13.76 3.80
C HIS A 104 -21.43 14.64 3.57
N LYS A 105 -22.57 14.24 4.12
CA LYS A 105 -23.88 14.87 3.85
C LYS A 105 -23.98 16.38 4.16
N TYR A 106 -23.08 16.89 5.01
CA TYR A 106 -23.05 18.29 5.41
C TYR A 106 -21.87 19.08 4.84
N LEU A 107 -20.97 18.41 4.10
CA LEU A 107 -19.78 19.03 3.54
C LEU A 107 -19.84 18.94 2.02
N ASP A 108 -19.79 20.09 1.37
CA ASP A 108 -19.67 20.14 -0.09
C ASP A 108 -18.22 19.90 -0.49
N SER A 109 -17.97 18.81 -1.18
CA SER A 109 -16.63 18.43 -1.64
C SER A 109 -16.64 18.10 -3.13
N ASN A 110 -15.86 18.86 -3.89
CA ASN A 110 -15.71 18.68 -5.35
C ASN A 110 -14.73 17.54 -5.73
N SER A 111 -14.30 16.73 -4.78
CA SER A 111 -13.28 15.70 -4.99
C SER A 111 -13.64 14.35 -4.38
N VAL A 112 -14.92 14.06 -4.28
CA VAL A 112 -15.43 12.78 -3.74
C VAL A 112 -15.31 11.70 -4.80
N ILE A 113 -14.65 10.60 -4.44
CA ILE A 113 -14.42 9.49 -5.38
C ILE A 113 -15.73 8.78 -5.72
N CYS A 114 -16.61 8.56 -4.75
CA CYS A 114 -17.91 7.92 -4.97
C CYS A 114 -18.85 8.69 -5.91
N ASP A 115 -18.66 10.01 -6.06
CA ASP A 115 -19.37 10.82 -7.05
C ASP A 115 -18.78 10.68 -8.46
N PHE A 116 -17.51 10.27 -8.55
CA PHE A 116 -16.78 10.16 -9.81
C PHE A 116 -16.78 8.73 -10.38
N VAL A 117 -16.86 7.72 -9.50
CA VAL A 117 -16.89 6.29 -9.86
C VAL A 117 -18.07 5.63 -9.17
N LYS A 118 -18.86 4.92 -9.93
CA LYS A 118 -19.96 4.12 -9.39
C LYS A 118 -19.37 2.86 -8.72
N ASP A 119 -19.75 2.62 -7.46
CA ASP A 119 -19.37 1.43 -6.69
C ASP A 119 -17.84 1.17 -6.67
N PRO A 120 -17.00 2.16 -6.26
CA PRO A 120 -15.56 2.00 -6.29
C PRO A 120 -15.10 0.92 -5.31
N LYS A 121 -14.23 0.02 -5.78
CA LYS A 121 -13.59 -1.00 -4.93
C LYS A 121 -12.54 -0.34 -4.04
N TYR A 122 -12.50 -0.73 -2.77
CA TYR A 122 -11.51 -0.20 -1.84
C TYR A 122 -11.17 -1.21 -0.73
N PHE A 123 -10.07 -0.96 -0.05
CA PHE A 123 -9.72 -1.59 1.21
C PHE A 123 -8.99 -0.59 2.13
N PRO A 124 -9.27 -0.61 3.44
CA PRO A 124 -8.56 0.22 4.39
C PRO A 124 -7.20 -0.38 4.74
N VAL A 125 -6.18 0.49 4.85
CA VAL A 125 -4.84 0.14 5.34
C VAL A 125 -4.64 0.81 6.69
N LYS A 126 -4.72 0.03 7.76
CA LYS A 126 -4.63 0.53 9.13
C LYS A 126 -3.29 1.24 9.38
N ASN A 127 -3.36 2.41 9.99
CA ASN A 127 -2.17 3.08 10.52
C ASN A 127 -1.71 2.37 11.80
N ASP A 128 -0.57 1.68 11.73
CA ASP A 128 -0.02 0.97 12.88
C ASP A 128 1.46 1.27 13.05
N LYS A 129 1.89 1.41 14.31
CA LYS A 129 3.29 1.66 14.68
C LYS A 129 4.23 0.56 14.16
N VAL A 130 3.73 -0.67 14.02
CA VAL A 130 4.52 -1.82 13.55
C VAL A 130 5.05 -1.59 12.13
N ILE A 131 4.31 -0.88 11.27
CA ILE A 131 4.75 -0.52 9.92
C ILE A 131 5.99 0.37 10.01
N THR A 132 5.94 1.40 10.85
CA THR A 132 7.07 2.32 11.05
C THR A 132 8.27 1.60 11.68
N MET A 133 8.03 0.77 12.70
CA MET A 133 9.10 0.03 13.38
C MET A 133 9.78 -0.98 12.44
N SER A 134 9.04 -1.71 11.63
CA SER A 134 9.62 -2.63 10.64
C SER A 134 10.51 -1.90 9.65
N ARG A 135 10.10 -0.72 9.16
CA ARG A 135 10.92 0.12 8.28
C ARG A 135 12.24 0.57 8.92
N TYR A 136 12.22 1.00 10.18
CA TYR A 136 13.44 1.36 10.90
C TYR A 136 14.38 0.18 11.10
N LEU A 137 13.85 -1.04 11.09
CA LEU A 137 14.63 -2.28 11.13
C LEU A 137 15.09 -2.75 9.73
N GLY A 138 14.83 -1.97 8.69
CA GLY A 138 15.20 -2.30 7.31
C GLY A 138 14.35 -3.41 6.69
N SER A 139 13.12 -3.60 7.17
CA SER A 139 12.23 -4.70 6.78
C SER A 139 10.83 -4.18 6.50
N THR A 140 10.06 -4.94 5.73
CA THR A 140 8.61 -4.76 5.62
C THR A 140 7.89 -5.41 6.81
N VAL A 141 6.63 -5.05 7.04
CA VAL A 141 5.81 -5.73 8.07
C VAL A 141 5.67 -7.21 7.78
N TRP A 142 5.53 -7.58 6.50
CA TRP A 142 5.43 -8.97 6.06
C TRP A 142 6.72 -9.76 6.34
N GLU A 143 7.86 -9.24 5.92
CA GLU A 143 9.16 -9.88 6.20
C GLU A 143 9.41 -9.99 7.70
N MET A 144 9.03 -8.99 8.51
CA MET A 144 9.15 -9.05 9.94
C MET A 144 8.24 -10.13 10.55
N ALA A 145 6.99 -10.23 10.09
CA ALA A 145 6.02 -11.23 10.55
C ALA A 145 6.50 -12.67 10.29
N TYR A 146 7.07 -12.92 9.12
CA TYR A 146 7.51 -14.24 8.68
C TYR A 146 9.03 -14.46 8.79
N ASN A 147 9.72 -13.60 9.53
CA ASN A 147 11.13 -13.79 9.83
C ASN A 147 11.34 -15.07 10.63
N ASN A 148 12.20 -15.97 10.12
CA ASN A 148 12.48 -17.26 10.75
C ASN A 148 13.45 -17.19 11.94
N THR A 149 13.94 -15.99 12.28
CA THR A 149 14.85 -15.82 13.42
C THR A 149 14.11 -16.01 14.73
N ASP A 150 14.57 -16.96 15.53
CA ASP A 150 14.13 -17.11 16.92
C ASP A 150 14.82 -16.06 17.81
N PHE A 151 14.20 -14.88 17.88
CA PHE A 151 14.70 -13.79 18.70
C PHE A 151 14.63 -14.10 20.20
N ALA A 152 13.74 -15.01 20.63
CA ALA A 152 13.69 -15.43 22.02
C ALA A 152 14.92 -16.24 22.42
N ALA A 153 15.29 -17.24 21.61
CA ALA A 153 16.48 -18.02 21.81
C ALA A 153 17.76 -17.16 21.78
N LYS A 154 17.84 -16.20 20.84
CA LYS A 154 18.98 -15.26 20.78
C LYS A 154 19.06 -14.35 22.02
N ALA A 155 17.93 -13.93 22.57
CA ALA A 155 17.91 -13.13 23.79
C ALA A 155 18.40 -13.92 25.01
N ILE A 156 18.01 -15.18 25.13
CA ILE A 156 18.48 -16.10 26.20
C ILE A 156 19.99 -16.29 26.07
N GLN A 157 20.48 -16.65 24.88
CA GLN A 157 21.90 -16.84 24.63
C GLN A 157 22.75 -15.61 24.96
N ALA A 158 22.30 -14.42 24.55
CA ALA A 158 22.99 -13.16 24.88
C ALA A 158 23.03 -12.93 26.39
N LYS A 159 21.95 -13.24 27.10
CA LYS A 159 21.88 -13.13 28.56
C LYS A 159 22.87 -14.09 29.26
N GLU A 160 22.99 -15.32 28.78
CA GLU A 160 23.90 -16.34 29.33
C GLU A 160 25.37 -15.93 29.24
N VAL A 161 25.76 -15.19 28.19
CA VAL A 161 27.12 -14.65 28.05
C VAL A 161 27.30 -13.25 28.70
N GLY A 162 26.29 -12.76 29.38
CA GLY A 162 26.34 -11.46 30.08
C GLY A 162 26.12 -10.24 29.17
N ASP A 163 25.79 -10.42 27.88
CA ASP A 163 25.48 -9.33 26.96
C ASP A 163 24.02 -8.89 27.11
N ILE A 164 23.79 -8.08 28.12
CA ILE A 164 22.46 -7.59 28.50
C ILE A 164 21.90 -6.65 27.44
N GLU A 165 22.72 -5.90 26.73
CA GLU A 165 22.28 -4.98 25.66
C GLU A 165 21.72 -5.74 24.48
N SER A 166 22.46 -6.74 23.97
CA SER A 166 21.97 -7.62 22.91
C SER A 166 20.73 -8.41 23.33
N ALA A 167 20.66 -8.88 24.57
CA ALA A 167 19.46 -9.55 25.08
C ALA A 167 18.22 -8.64 25.00
N ARG A 168 18.33 -7.39 25.44
CA ARG A 168 17.24 -6.39 25.34
C ARG A 168 16.85 -6.11 23.89
N LYS A 169 17.83 -5.97 23.00
CA LYS A 169 17.61 -5.78 21.54
C LYS A 169 16.82 -6.93 20.93
N TYR A 170 17.19 -8.17 21.23
CA TYR A 170 16.47 -9.34 20.72
C TYR A 170 15.04 -9.46 21.28
N LEU A 171 14.82 -9.12 22.55
CA LEU A 171 13.46 -9.06 23.11
C LEU A 171 12.61 -7.99 22.42
N PHE A 172 13.20 -6.84 22.09
CA PHE A 172 12.52 -5.81 21.31
C PHE A 172 12.15 -6.33 19.92
N PHE A 173 13.06 -7.00 19.19
CA PHE A 173 12.76 -7.57 17.87
C PHE A 173 11.68 -8.65 17.93
N ARG A 174 11.69 -9.50 18.95
CA ARG A 174 10.63 -10.48 19.19
C ARG A 174 9.26 -9.81 19.34
N ARG A 175 9.19 -8.73 20.10
CA ARG A 175 7.94 -7.98 20.25
C ARG A 175 7.45 -7.43 18.92
N ILE A 176 8.32 -6.79 18.14
CA ILE A 176 7.93 -6.27 16.82
C ILE A 176 7.51 -7.40 15.88
N GLN A 177 8.17 -8.54 15.90
CA GLN A 177 7.79 -9.72 15.12
C GLN A 177 6.38 -10.23 15.49
N THR A 178 6.05 -10.28 16.77
CA THR A 178 4.72 -10.67 17.25
C THR A 178 3.66 -9.66 16.79
N GLU A 179 3.90 -8.37 17.01
CA GLU A 179 2.99 -7.30 16.57
C GLU A 179 2.81 -7.31 15.02
N ALA A 180 3.87 -7.63 14.26
CA ALA A 180 3.81 -7.75 12.80
C ALA A 180 2.94 -8.96 12.37
N LYS A 181 3.08 -10.12 13.04
CA LYS A 181 2.21 -11.28 12.79
C LYS A 181 0.75 -10.97 13.05
N ASP A 182 0.45 -10.33 14.18
CA ASP A 182 -0.91 -9.93 14.55
C ASP A 182 -1.49 -8.94 13.52
N TYR A 183 -0.68 -7.98 13.07
CA TYR A 183 -1.10 -7.02 12.03
C TYR A 183 -1.43 -7.71 10.71
N VAL A 184 -0.55 -8.60 10.22
CA VAL A 184 -0.76 -9.33 8.96
C VAL A 184 -2.02 -10.19 9.04
N LEU A 185 -2.18 -10.96 10.13
CA LEU A 185 -3.32 -11.86 10.30
C LEU A 185 -4.65 -11.12 10.44
N ASN A 186 -4.68 -9.99 11.14
CA ASN A 186 -5.92 -9.29 11.47
C ASN A 186 -6.28 -8.16 10.50
N THR A 187 -5.34 -7.72 9.65
CA THR A 187 -5.54 -6.56 8.78
C THR A 187 -5.40 -6.91 7.31
N LEU A 188 -4.41 -7.73 6.93
CA LEU A 188 -4.12 -8.00 5.52
C LEU A 188 -4.78 -9.28 4.99
N ASN A 189 -5.21 -10.19 5.87
CA ASN A 189 -5.85 -11.47 5.49
C ASN A 189 -7.39 -11.42 5.60
N LYS A 190 -7.99 -10.24 5.73
CA LYS A 190 -9.43 -10.03 5.64
C LYS A 190 -9.81 -9.57 4.24
#